data_348c0a61842447bdc1c816bd25c0391c
#
_entry.id   348c0a61842447bdc1c816bd25c0391c
#
_cell.length_a   1.000
_cell.length_b   1.000
_cell.length_c   1.000
_cell.angle_alpha   90.00
_cell.angle_beta   90.00
_cell.angle_gamma   90.00
#
_symmetry.space_group_name_H-M   'P 1'
#
loop_
_entity.id
_entity.type
_entity.pdbx_description
1 polymer ?
#
loop_
_entity_poly.entity_id
_entity_poly.type
_entity_poly.pdbx_seq_one_letter_code
_entity_poly.pdbx_strand_id
1 'polypeptide(L)'
;QKFLVYNRDGKLMRSFKSPLKIAINFRITNDGILCYNDNNMAKTTDSFILIDTLGKVIMNYPNTYKWQDKTNRTVGYLHENLFYRFNDQIFKKEMYSDTVFVYRDKAFKPHIIIDVGKLRITPEARTNSPVAYIIHNFLTPHKLFECGDYIYYEFSYQPDDENEGFSVIASKGNNFKIFFDPEKGLINDLDGGPNIIPQTVKDNNILVTWIDAIDFKNHISSETFRKSKPLYPEKKKELEKLAA
;
A
#
# COMPACT_ATOMS: atom_id res chain seq x y z
N GLN A 1 20.62 -12.03 3.42
CA GLN A 1 20.21 -10.80 2.74
C GLN A 1 21.11 -9.64 3.16
N LYS A 2 21.36 -8.66 2.26
CA LYS A 2 22.19 -7.49 2.52
C LYS A 2 21.44 -6.22 2.10
N PHE A 3 21.66 -5.15 2.83
CA PHE A 3 21.36 -3.80 2.39
C PHE A 3 22.50 -3.28 1.52
N LEU A 4 22.19 -2.69 0.40
CA LEU A 4 23.13 -2.04 -0.49
C LEU A 4 22.87 -0.53 -0.43
N VAL A 5 23.92 0.25 -0.21
CA VAL A 5 23.81 1.71 -0.09
C VAL A 5 24.54 2.33 -1.28
N TYR A 6 23.80 3.10 -2.06
CA TYR A 6 24.28 3.82 -3.23
C TYR A 6 24.28 5.33 -2.99
N ASN A 7 25.19 6.05 -3.64
CA ASN A 7 25.10 7.51 -3.71
C ASN A 7 24.05 7.92 -4.78
N ARG A 8 23.85 9.23 -4.93
CA ARG A 8 22.89 9.78 -5.91
C ARG A 8 23.25 9.47 -7.36
N ASP A 9 24.52 9.20 -7.67
CA ASP A 9 25.02 8.85 -9.00
C ASP A 9 24.95 7.35 -9.29
N GLY A 10 24.34 6.57 -8.38
CA GLY A 10 24.19 5.12 -8.53
C GLY A 10 25.45 4.31 -8.18
N LYS A 11 26.52 4.93 -7.63
CA LYS A 11 27.73 4.22 -7.22
C LYS A 11 27.51 3.52 -5.89
N LEU A 12 27.83 2.22 -5.80
CA LEU A 12 27.79 1.46 -4.55
C LEU A 12 28.82 2.03 -3.55
N MET A 13 28.33 2.50 -2.42
CA MET A 13 29.15 3.07 -1.35
C MET A 13 29.55 2.00 -0.32
N ARG A 14 28.61 1.17 0.07
CA ARG A 14 28.80 0.11 1.06
C ARG A 14 27.67 -0.90 1.06
N SER A 15 27.88 -2.01 1.74
CA SER A 15 26.82 -2.95 2.08
C SER A 15 26.94 -3.40 3.54
N PHE A 16 25.82 -3.83 4.12
CA PHE A 16 25.80 -4.45 5.45
C PHE A 16 24.77 -5.57 5.49
N LYS A 17 24.96 -6.52 6.41
CA LYS A 17 24.10 -7.68 6.55
C LYS A 17 22.78 -7.27 7.20
N SER A 18 21.65 -7.74 6.66
CA SER A 18 20.34 -7.61 7.31
C SER A 18 20.30 -8.54 8.54
N PRO A 19 19.83 -8.08 9.71
CA PRO A 19 19.56 -8.96 10.83
C PRO A 19 18.33 -9.85 10.60
N LEU A 20 17.45 -9.47 9.67
CA LEU A 20 16.30 -10.28 9.24
C LEU A 20 16.68 -11.25 8.12
N LYS A 21 16.13 -12.45 8.16
CA LYS A 21 16.27 -13.41 7.05
C LYS A 21 15.66 -12.88 5.76
N ILE A 22 14.49 -12.24 5.88
CA ILE A 22 13.75 -11.64 4.77
C ILE A 22 13.27 -10.27 5.25
N ALA A 23 13.87 -9.18 4.77
CA ALA A 23 13.35 -7.81 4.96
C ALA A 23 12.69 -7.42 3.62
N ILE A 24 11.41 -7.72 3.49
CA ILE A 24 10.66 -7.44 2.25
C ILE A 24 10.31 -5.96 2.19
N ASN A 25 10.06 -5.34 3.35
CA ASN A 25 9.59 -3.97 3.42
C ASN A 25 10.30 -3.18 4.52
N PHE A 26 10.79 -1.99 4.20
CA PHE A 26 11.46 -1.11 5.17
C PHE A 26 11.20 0.36 4.87
N ARG A 27 11.40 1.20 5.88
CA ARG A 27 11.34 2.66 5.77
C ARG A 27 12.51 3.30 6.49
N ILE A 28 13.07 4.35 5.89
CA ILE A 28 14.10 5.18 6.52
C ILE A 28 13.38 6.21 7.40
N THR A 29 13.80 6.28 8.65
CA THR A 29 13.32 7.24 9.65
C THR A 29 14.48 8.06 10.20
N ASN A 30 14.20 9.07 11.02
CA ASN A 30 15.24 9.82 11.71
C ASN A 30 15.99 8.97 12.77
N ASP A 31 15.36 7.91 13.26
CA ASP A 31 15.91 7.00 14.26
C ASP A 31 16.75 5.86 13.67
N GLY A 32 16.65 5.62 12.34
CA GLY A 32 17.29 4.52 11.65
C GLY A 32 16.42 3.91 10.54
N ILE A 33 16.61 2.64 10.28
CA ILE A 33 15.86 1.89 9.27
C ILE A 33 14.87 0.99 9.99
N LEU A 34 13.58 1.30 9.82
CA LEU A 34 12.48 0.51 10.35
C LEU A 34 12.15 -0.61 9.36
N CYS A 35 12.37 -1.85 9.74
CA CYS A 35 12.16 -3.03 8.90
C CYS A 35 10.94 -3.82 9.39
N TYR A 36 10.09 -4.24 8.45
CA TYR A 36 9.04 -5.20 8.71
C TYR A 36 9.60 -6.63 8.60
N ASN A 37 9.29 -7.43 9.59
CA ASN A 37 9.66 -8.84 9.67
C ASN A 37 8.42 -9.67 9.33
N ASP A 38 8.41 -10.23 8.15
CA ASP A 38 7.30 -11.01 7.60
C ASP A 38 6.86 -12.14 8.55
N ASN A 39 5.56 -12.23 8.78
CA ASN A 39 4.94 -13.25 9.64
C ASN A 39 4.27 -14.40 8.87
N ASN A 40 4.53 -14.52 7.57
CA ASN A 40 3.93 -15.53 6.72
C ASN A 40 4.20 -16.98 7.18
N MET A 41 5.28 -17.20 7.91
CA MET A 41 5.69 -18.52 8.42
C MET A 41 5.24 -18.79 9.86
N ALA A 42 4.42 -17.93 10.47
CA ALA A 42 3.98 -18.04 11.88
C ALA A 42 5.12 -18.13 12.93
N LYS A 43 6.34 -17.76 12.56
CA LYS A 43 7.54 -17.92 13.40
C LYS A 43 8.12 -16.61 13.87
N THR A 44 7.49 -15.50 13.53
CA THR A 44 8.00 -14.17 13.80
C THR A 44 7.73 -13.77 15.24
N THR A 45 8.79 -13.50 16.01
CA THR A 45 8.71 -13.01 17.39
C THR A 45 8.48 -11.51 17.45
N ASP A 46 9.09 -10.78 16.51
CA ASP A 46 9.02 -9.32 16.42
C ASP A 46 8.52 -8.92 15.04
N SER A 47 7.39 -8.20 14.98
CA SER A 47 6.81 -7.73 13.70
C SER A 47 7.67 -6.66 13.04
N PHE A 48 8.36 -5.86 13.85
CA PHE A 48 9.26 -4.82 13.32
C PHE A 48 10.56 -4.79 14.10
N ILE A 49 11.62 -4.38 13.43
CA ILE A 49 12.89 -4.04 14.06
C ILE A 49 13.35 -2.68 13.55
N LEU A 50 13.95 -1.90 14.42
CA LEU A 50 14.69 -0.69 14.08
C LEU A 50 16.18 -1.02 14.08
N ILE A 51 16.86 -0.71 13.00
CA ILE A 51 18.31 -0.90 12.87
C ILE A 51 18.98 0.43 12.57
N ASP A 52 20.25 0.54 12.96
CA ASP A 52 21.08 1.66 12.54
C ASP A 52 21.55 1.51 11.08
N THR A 53 22.29 2.48 10.60
CA THR A 53 22.84 2.50 9.24
C THR A 53 23.97 1.49 9.01
N LEU A 54 24.39 0.74 10.04
CA LEU A 54 25.38 -0.34 9.97
C LEU A 54 24.72 -1.73 10.09
N GLY A 55 23.40 -1.77 10.33
CA GLY A 55 22.62 -2.99 10.48
C GLY A 55 22.55 -3.52 11.91
N LYS A 56 23.03 -2.75 12.91
CA LYS A 56 22.88 -3.12 14.32
C LYS A 56 21.44 -2.85 14.77
N VAL A 57 20.85 -3.81 15.47
CA VAL A 57 19.49 -3.66 16.04
C VAL A 57 19.52 -2.62 17.17
N ILE A 58 18.67 -1.61 17.03
CA ILE A 58 18.43 -0.56 18.03
C ILE A 58 17.25 -0.95 18.92
N MET A 59 16.16 -1.45 18.31
CA MET A 59 14.92 -1.77 19.02
C MET A 59 14.14 -2.87 18.30
N ASN A 60 13.47 -3.71 19.07
CA ASN A 60 12.52 -4.72 18.61
C ASN A 60 11.09 -4.31 18.99
N TYR A 61 10.14 -4.62 18.10
CA TYR A 61 8.71 -4.43 18.34
C TYR A 61 8.02 -5.78 18.26
N PRO A 62 7.55 -6.31 19.39
CA PRO A 62 6.99 -7.66 19.48
C PRO A 62 5.81 -7.85 18.52
N ASN A 63 5.70 -9.05 17.96
CA ASN A 63 4.55 -9.47 17.18
C ASN A 63 3.34 -9.66 18.09
N THR A 64 2.32 -8.83 17.91
CA THR A 64 1.04 -8.90 18.63
C THR A 64 0.02 -9.81 17.96
N TYR A 65 0.23 -10.17 16.69
CA TYR A 65 -0.69 -10.97 15.88
C TYR A 65 -0.11 -12.36 15.61
N LYS A 66 0.07 -13.13 16.68
CA LYS A 66 0.62 -14.50 16.58
C LYS A 66 -0.44 -15.45 16.08
N TRP A 67 -0.06 -16.28 15.11
CA TRP A 67 -0.88 -17.38 14.61
C TRP A 67 -0.02 -18.65 14.54
N GLN A 68 -0.62 -19.80 14.28
CA GLN A 68 0.07 -21.08 14.19
C GLN A 68 -0.24 -21.75 12.87
N ASP A 69 0.80 -22.14 12.13
CA ASP A 69 0.60 -23.00 10.96
C ASP A 69 0.39 -24.45 11.40
N LYS A 70 -0.86 -24.88 11.40
CA LYS A 70 -1.26 -26.26 11.73
C LYS A 70 -1.26 -27.17 10.51
N THR A 71 -1.09 -26.65 9.30
CA THR A 71 -1.33 -27.37 8.06
C THR A 71 -0.04 -27.66 7.29
N ASN A 72 1.10 -27.13 7.72
CA ASN A 72 2.37 -27.09 6.97
C ASN A 72 2.22 -26.50 5.55
N ARG A 73 1.18 -25.69 5.33
CA ARG A 73 0.93 -24.96 4.09
C ARG A 73 1.11 -23.49 4.36
N THR A 74 2.20 -22.95 3.87
CA THR A 74 2.48 -21.51 3.97
C THR A 74 1.54 -20.75 3.03
N VAL A 75 0.64 -19.95 3.60
CA VAL A 75 -0.11 -18.93 2.86
C VAL A 75 0.56 -17.61 3.09
N GLY A 76 1.30 -17.18 2.10
CA GLY A 76 1.93 -15.86 2.12
C GLY A 76 0.98 -14.78 1.62
N TYR A 77 0.91 -13.67 2.32
CA TYR A 77 0.30 -12.43 1.85
C TYR A 77 1.41 -11.45 1.47
N LEU A 78 1.37 -10.93 0.24
CA LEU A 78 2.37 -9.96 -0.22
C LEU A 78 2.34 -8.66 0.60
N HIS A 79 1.17 -8.33 1.16
CA HIS A 79 0.91 -7.07 1.85
C HIS A 79 0.39 -7.28 3.27
N GLU A 80 1.02 -8.17 4.07
CA GLU A 80 0.69 -8.32 5.49
C GLU A 80 0.79 -7.00 6.26
N ASN A 81 1.69 -6.12 5.82
CA ASN A 81 1.85 -4.77 6.34
C ASN A 81 1.94 -3.76 5.22
N LEU A 82 1.11 -2.73 5.28
CA LEU A 82 1.15 -1.58 4.40
C LEU A 82 1.92 -0.45 5.08
N PHE A 83 2.99 0.00 4.45
CA PHE A 83 3.72 1.20 4.84
C PHE A 83 3.45 2.34 3.87
N TYR A 84 3.21 3.54 4.40
CA TYR A 84 3.20 4.77 3.61
C TYR A 84 3.86 5.92 4.36
N ARG A 85 4.14 7.01 3.66
CA ARG A 85 4.64 8.27 4.21
C ARG A 85 3.61 9.36 3.99
N PHE A 86 3.38 10.17 5.01
CA PHE A 86 2.52 11.34 4.95
C PHE A 86 3.00 12.37 5.98
N ASN A 87 3.09 13.66 5.62
CA ASN A 87 3.64 14.73 6.48
C ASN A 87 4.96 14.33 7.16
N ASP A 88 5.90 13.80 6.37
CA ASP A 88 7.22 13.32 6.82
C ASP A 88 7.21 12.25 7.90
N GLN A 89 6.05 11.68 8.21
CA GLN A 89 5.89 10.59 9.15
C GLN A 89 5.69 9.25 8.43
N ILE A 90 6.08 8.16 9.08
CA ILE A 90 5.87 6.82 8.58
C ILE A 90 4.64 6.22 9.26
N PHE A 91 3.78 5.65 8.47
CA PHE A 91 2.57 4.97 8.90
C PHE A 91 2.62 3.51 8.54
N LYS A 92 1.98 2.69 9.37
CA LYS A 92 1.80 1.26 9.11
C LYS A 92 0.37 0.82 9.36
N LYS A 93 -0.08 -0.18 8.60
CA LYS A 93 -1.29 -0.95 8.88
C LYS A 93 -1.00 -2.42 8.66
N GLU A 94 -1.14 -3.24 9.68
CA GLU A 94 -1.08 -4.69 9.56
C GLU A 94 -2.47 -5.24 9.20
N MET A 95 -2.52 -6.33 8.43
CA MET A 95 -3.79 -6.89 7.94
C MET A 95 -4.72 -7.35 9.08
N TYR A 96 -4.18 -7.67 10.24
CA TYR A 96 -4.94 -8.11 11.43
C TYR A 96 -5.50 -6.96 12.25
N SER A 97 -5.26 -5.71 11.87
CA SER A 97 -5.66 -4.52 12.62
C SER A 97 -6.47 -3.57 11.74
N ASP A 98 -7.54 -2.97 12.28
CA ASP A 98 -8.21 -1.84 11.65
C ASP A 98 -7.47 -0.52 11.90
N THR A 99 -6.56 -0.50 12.89
CA THR A 99 -5.82 0.70 13.24
C THR A 99 -4.62 0.90 12.34
N VAL A 100 -4.55 2.07 11.75
CA VAL A 100 -3.32 2.63 11.18
C VAL A 100 -2.53 3.26 12.31
N PHE A 101 -1.25 2.96 12.38
CA PHE A 101 -0.35 3.52 13.39
C PHE A 101 0.66 4.46 12.75
N VAL A 102 0.95 5.57 13.41
CA VAL A 102 2.06 6.43 13.09
C VAL A 102 3.30 6.04 13.91
N TYR A 103 4.45 5.98 13.26
CA TYR A 103 5.74 5.83 13.93
C TYR A 103 6.26 7.19 14.39
N ARG A 104 6.36 7.39 15.70
CA ARG A 104 6.87 8.61 16.33
C ARG A 104 7.55 8.29 17.66
N ASP A 105 8.70 8.91 17.93
CA ASP A 105 9.44 8.74 19.18
C ASP A 105 9.77 7.27 19.46
N LYS A 106 10.21 6.53 18.44
CA LYS A 106 10.50 5.08 18.48
C LYS A 106 9.32 4.23 18.96
N ALA A 107 8.10 4.70 18.75
CA ALA A 107 6.88 3.98 19.14
C ALA A 107 5.81 4.05 18.04
N PHE A 108 4.92 3.06 18.01
CA PHE A 108 3.73 3.09 17.18
C PHE A 108 2.56 3.65 17.99
N LYS A 109 2.01 4.79 17.55
CA LYS A 109 0.84 5.45 18.17
C LYS A 109 -0.36 5.33 17.25
N PRO A 110 -1.59 5.08 17.76
CA PRO A 110 -2.80 5.05 16.93
C PRO A 110 -2.98 6.36 16.17
N HIS A 111 -3.43 6.28 14.92
CA HIS A 111 -3.67 7.43 14.04
C HIS A 111 -5.09 7.45 13.49
N ILE A 112 -5.48 6.43 12.72
CA ILE A 112 -6.80 6.33 12.08
C ILE A 112 -7.30 4.89 12.24
N ILE A 113 -8.63 4.71 12.31
CA ILE A 113 -9.28 3.41 12.26
C ILE A 113 -9.94 3.26 10.88
N ILE A 114 -9.58 2.20 10.17
CA ILE A 114 -10.23 1.75 8.93
C ILE A 114 -11.03 0.50 9.30
N ASP A 115 -12.25 0.72 9.78
CA ASP A 115 -13.13 -0.38 10.20
C ASP A 115 -13.64 -1.13 8.97
N VAL A 116 -13.22 -2.37 8.82
CA VAL A 116 -13.68 -3.29 7.78
C VAL A 116 -14.61 -4.37 8.34
N GLY A 117 -14.99 -4.25 9.60
CA GLY A 117 -15.96 -5.13 10.27
C GLY A 117 -15.53 -6.59 10.26
N LYS A 118 -16.44 -7.46 9.83
CA LYS A 118 -16.24 -8.92 9.80
C LYS A 118 -15.23 -9.37 8.73
N LEU A 119 -14.90 -8.51 7.78
CA LEU A 119 -13.97 -8.83 6.69
C LEU A 119 -12.49 -8.75 7.10
N ARG A 120 -12.20 -8.30 8.33
CA ARG A 120 -10.84 -8.33 8.87
C ARG A 120 -10.42 -9.74 9.23
N ILE A 121 -9.33 -10.21 8.64
CA ILE A 121 -8.73 -11.49 9.05
C ILE A 121 -8.22 -11.41 10.49
N THR A 122 -8.45 -12.49 11.25
CA THR A 122 -7.89 -12.63 12.60
C THR A 122 -6.80 -13.69 12.65
N PRO A 123 -5.87 -13.63 13.62
CA PRO A 123 -4.88 -14.68 13.82
C PRO A 123 -5.53 -16.06 14.06
N GLU A 124 -6.68 -16.12 14.74
CA GLU A 124 -7.45 -17.33 14.99
C GLU A 124 -8.01 -17.92 13.69
N ALA A 125 -8.57 -17.08 12.80
CA ALA A 125 -9.07 -17.51 11.51
C ALA A 125 -7.91 -18.07 10.66
N ARG A 126 -6.78 -17.38 10.62
CA ARG A 126 -5.60 -17.85 9.89
C ARG A 126 -5.06 -19.17 10.42
N THR A 127 -5.11 -19.39 11.74
CA THR A 127 -4.67 -20.64 12.39
C THR A 127 -5.59 -21.82 12.08
N ASN A 128 -6.91 -21.60 12.07
CA ASN A 128 -7.88 -22.67 12.15
C ASN A 128 -8.67 -22.92 10.86
N SER A 129 -8.59 -21.98 9.88
CA SER A 129 -9.39 -22.08 8.66
C SER A 129 -8.57 -22.50 7.44
N PRO A 130 -9.17 -23.27 6.51
CA PRO A 130 -8.57 -23.52 5.20
C PRO A 130 -8.34 -22.24 4.41
N VAL A 131 -7.38 -22.26 3.49
CA VAL A 131 -7.05 -21.12 2.63
C VAL A 131 -8.27 -20.60 1.87
N ALA A 132 -9.05 -21.50 1.26
CA ALA A 132 -10.26 -21.13 0.54
C ALA A 132 -11.24 -20.36 1.43
N TYR A 133 -11.48 -20.82 2.66
CA TYR A 133 -12.32 -20.09 3.60
C TYR A 133 -11.81 -18.68 3.88
N ILE A 134 -10.47 -18.53 4.05
CA ILE A 134 -9.86 -17.22 4.30
C ILE A 134 -10.10 -16.27 3.11
N ILE A 135 -9.85 -16.75 1.89
CA ILE A 135 -10.01 -15.94 0.67
C ILE A 135 -11.45 -15.49 0.49
N HIS A 136 -12.44 -16.36 0.77
CA HIS A 136 -13.86 -16.05 0.59
C HIS A 136 -14.48 -15.21 1.70
N ASN A 137 -13.88 -15.18 2.89
CA ASN A 137 -14.50 -14.52 4.05
C ASN A 137 -13.79 -13.27 4.52
N PHE A 138 -12.55 -13.03 4.07
CA PHE A 138 -11.76 -11.90 4.54
C PHE A 138 -11.15 -11.11 3.36
N LEU A 139 -11.01 -9.82 3.57
CA LEU A 139 -10.35 -8.97 2.58
C LEU A 139 -8.82 -9.09 2.66
N THR A 140 -8.19 -8.93 1.50
CA THR A 140 -6.74 -8.83 1.36
C THR A 140 -6.35 -7.39 1.03
N PRO A 141 -5.61 -6.69 1.89
CA PRO A 141 -5.17 -5.32 1.64
C PRO A 141 -4.06 -5.27 0.59
N HIS A 142 -4.08 -4.27 -0.27
CA HIS A 142 -3.08 -4.08 -1.34
C HIS A 142 -2.34 -2.77 -1.23
N LYS A 143 -3.05 -1.66 -1.00
CA LYS A 143 -2.46 -0.31 -1.01
C LYS A 143 -3.17 0.60 -0.03
N LEU A 144 -2.41 1.44 0.65
CA LEU A 144 -2.95 2.43 1.58
C LEU A 144 -2.03 3.66 1.56
N PHE A 145 -2.63 4.83 1.47
CA PHE A 145 -1.96 6.11 1.70
C PHE A 145 -2.96 7.24 1.99
N GLU A 146 -2.44 8.33 2.52
CA GLU A 146 -3.18 9.57 2.72
C GLU A 146 -2.80 10.60 1.65
N CYS A 147 -3.79 11.42 1.24
CA CYS A 147 -3.61 12.53 0.32
C CYS A 147 -4.46 13.71 0.80
N GLY A 148 -3.83 14.74 1.35
CA GLY A 148 -4.55 15.84 1.99
C GLY A 148 -5.49 15.35 3.09
N ASP A 149 -6.78 15.68 2.95
CA ASP A 149 -7.83 15.28 3.88
C ASP A 149 -8.47 13.92 3.54
N TYR A 150 -7.89 13.17 2.61
CA TYR A 150 -8.43 11.91 2.13
C TYR A 150 -7.51 10.75 2.44
N ILE A 151 -8.13 9.56 2.49
CA ILE A 151 -7.48 8.26 2.60
C ILE A 151 -7.84 7.46 1.36
N TYR A 152 -6.83 6.88 0.71
CA TYR A 152 -6.98 5.87 -0.32
C TYR A 152 -6.69 4.50 0.27
N TYR A 153 -7.60 3.54 0.05
CA TYR A 153 -7.41 2.15 0.46
C TYR A 153 -7.86 1.21 -0.66
N GLU A 154 -7.00 0.28 -1.01
CA GLU A 154 -7.22 -0.73 -2.03
C GLU A 154 -7.12 -2.12 -1.42
N PHE A 155 -8.06 -2.98 -1.73
CA PHE A 155 -8.13 -4.35 -1.24
C PHE A 155 -8.86 -5.25 -2.27
N SER A 156 -8.68 -6.56 -2.15
CA SER A 156 -9.51 -7.55 -2.83
C SER A 156 -10.35 -8.33 -1.84
N TYR A 157 -11.49 -8.81 -2.34
CA TYR A 157 -12.41 -9.67 -1.63
C TYR A 157 -13.06 -10.63 -2.65
N GLN A 158 -13.20 -11.90 -2.29
CA GLN A 158 -13.60 -12.95 -3.21
C GLN A 158 -14.72 -13.80 -2.60
N PRO A 159 -15.96 -13.27 -2.46
CA PRO A 159 -17.05 -13.98 -1.82
C PRO A 159 -17.55 -15.19 -2.64
N ASP A 160 -17.56 -15.10 -3.94
CA ASP A 160 -18.23 -16.02 -4.88
C ASP A 160 -17.29 -16.55 -5.99
N ASP A 161 -16.05 -16.95 -5.64
CA ASP A 161 -15.01 -17.41 -6.59
C ASP A 161 -14.54 -16.36 -7.61
N GLU A 162 -15.17 -15.20 -7.69
CA GLU A 162 -14.75 -14.07 -8.49
C GLU A 162 -13.87 -13.14 -7.64
N ASN A 163 -12.63 -12.94 -8.08
CA ASN A 163 -11.72 -12.04 -7.38
C ASN A 163 -12.04 -10.60 -7.76
N GLU A 164 -12.72 -9.91 -6.88
CA GLU A 164 -13.05 -8.49 -7.06
C GLU A 164 -12.06 -7.60 -6.32
N GLY A 165 -11.43 -6.70 -7.07
CA GLY A 165 -10.65 -5.61 -6.53
C GLY A 165 -11.54 -4.41 -6.19
N PHE A 166 -11.26 -3.77 -5.07
CA PHE A 166 -11.97 -2.56 -4.63
C PHE A 166 -10.99 -1.47 -4.26
N SER A 167 -11.28 -0.28 -4.70
CA SER A 167 -10.63 0.93 -4.23
C SER A 167 -11.63 1.83 -3.53
N VAL A 168 -11.21 2.47 -2.46
CA VAL A 168 -12.02 3.47 -1.76
C VAL A 168 -11.20 4.74 -1.53
N ILE A 169 -11.83 5.88 -1.77
CA ILE A 169 -11.37 7.17 -1.27
C ILE A 169 -12.38 7.65 -0.25
N ALA A 170 -11.92 7.96 0.95
CA ALA A 170 -12.75 8.48 2.02
C ALA A 170 -12.12 9.74 2.63
N SER A 171 -12.93 10.69 3.03
CA SER A 171 -12.46 11.85 3.80
C SER A 171 -12.16 11.46 5.25
N LYS A 172 -11.12 12.04 5.83
CA LYS A 172 -10.77 11.87 7.25
C LYS A 172 -11.88 12.36 8.19
N GLY A 173 -12.69 13.31 7.74
CA GLY A 173 -13.88 13.80 8.45
C GLY A 173 -15.10 12.88 8.32
N ASN A 174 -15.00 11.75 7.62
CA ASN A 174 -16.05 10.75 7.42
C ASN A 174 -17.36 11.30 6.79
N ASN A 175 -17.28 12.40 6.04
CA ASN A 175 -18.40 13.01 5.34
C ASN A 175 -18.46 12.71 3.83
N PHE A 176 -17.46 12.00 3.31
CA PHE A 176 -17.35 11.58 1.92
C PHE A 176 -16.70 10.22 1.81
N LYS A 177 -17.27 9.37 0.96
CA LYS A 177 -16.70 8.07 0.62
C LYS A 177 -17.17 7.65 -0.78
N ILE A 178 -16.25 7.20 -1.62
CA ILE A 178 -16.53 6.64 -2.94
C ILE A 178 -15.77 5.33 -3.11
N PHE A 179 -16.45 4.33 -3.67
CA PHE A 179 -15.86 3.07 -4.10
C PHE A 179 -15.75 3.03 -5.61
N PHE A 180 -14.70 2.42 -6.12
CA PHE A 180 -14.49 2.21 -7.54
C PHE A 180 -13.60 0.98 -7.79
N ASP A 181 -13.67 0.47 -9.00
CA ASP A 181 -12.85 -0.63 -9.48
C ASP A 181 -11.39 -0.15 -9.65
N PRO A 182 -10.40 -0.78 -8.98
CA PRO A 182 -8.99 -0.36 -9.06
C PRO A 182 -8.40 -0.49 -10.47
N GLU A 183 -8.94 -1.37 -11.33
CA GLU A 183 -8.47 -1.53 -12.70
C GLU A 183 -9.07 -0.46 -13.64
N LYS A 184 -10.29 -0.03 -13.36
CA LYS A 184 -10.96 1.03 -14.14
C LYS A 184 -10.59 2.43 -13.69
N GLY A 185 -10.26 2.62 -12.40
CA GLY A 185 -9.89 3.90 -11.84
C GLY A 185 -11.04 4.92 -11.76
N LEU A 186 -10.69 6.15 -11.41
CA LEU A 186 -11.60 7.30 -11.38
C LEU A 186 -11.72 7.91 -12.77
N ILE A 187 -12.93 8.26 -13.17
CA ILE A 187 -13.18 8.97 -14.44
C ILE A 187 -12.41 10.30 -14.41
N ASN A 188 -11.64 10.54 -15.46
CA ASN A 188 -10.91 11.79 -15.64
C ASN A 188 -11.72 12.77 -16.48
N ASP A 189 -12.54 13.55 -15.81
CA ASP A 189 -13.32 14.65 -16.42
C ASP A 189 -12.57 15.99 -16.41
N LEU A 190 -11.35 16.03 -15.86
CA LEU A 190 -10.56 17.26 -15.73
C LEU A 190 -9.97 17.69 -17.08
N ASP A 191 -9.27 16.79 -17.75
CA ASP A 191 -8.57 17.04 -19.01
C ASP A 191 -8.93 16.06 -20.13
N GLY A 192 -9.77 15.08 -19.82
CA GLY A 192 -10.17 14.03 -20.75
C GLY A 192 -9.14 12.94 -20.99
N GLY A 193 -8.05 12.96 -20.24
CA GLY A 193 -7.03 11.91 -20.27
C GLY A 193 -7.56 10.55 -19.78
N PRO A 194 -6.70 9.53 -19.71
CA PRO A 194 -7.05 8.23 -19.18
C PRO A 194 -7.58 8.33 -17.74
N ASN A 195 -8.38 7.36 -17.33
CA ASN A 195 -8.86 7.28 -15.95
C ASN A 195 -7.69 7.28 -14.96
N ILE A 196 -7.93 7.87 -13.80
CA ILE A 196 -6.92 8.02 -12.75
C ILE A 196 -6.94 6.78 -11.86
N ILE A 197 -5.88 5.98 -11.93
CA ILE A 197 -5.62 4.88 -11.02
C ILE A 197 -4.58 5.34 -10.00
N PRO A 198 -4.96 5.69 -8.76
CA PRO A 198 -4.03 6.24 -7.78
C PRO A 198 -2.91 5.26 -7.44
N GLN A 199 -1.67 5.66 -7.63
CA GLN A 199 -0.50 4.84 -7.36
C GLN A 199 0.26 5.28 -6.11
N THR A 200 0.42 6.58 -5.93
CA THR A 200 1.11 7.16 -4.78
C THR A 200 0.75 8.64 -4.62
N VAL A 201 1.38 9.30 -3.67
CA VAL A 201 1.17 10.72 -3.36
C VAL A 201 2.50 11.47 -3.41
N LYS A 202 2.48 12.64 -4.02
CA LYS A 202 3.54 13.62 -3.98
C LYS A 202 3.12 14.81 -3.13
N ASP A 203 4.06 15.35 -2.35
CA ASP A 203 3.87 16.57 -1.53
C ASP A 203 2.61 16.54 -0.65
N ASN A 204 2.24 15.34 -0.17
CA ASN A 204 1.12 15.02 0.70
C ASN A 204 -0.30 15.30 0.15
N ASN A 205 -0.46 15.95 -0.99
CA ASN A 205 -1.77 16.38 -1.52
C ASN A 205 -1.96 16.19 -3.03
N ILE A 206 -0.97 15.63 -3.73
CA ILE A 206 -1.03 15.38 -5.17
C ILE A 206 -1.07 13.88 -5.41
N LEU A 207 -2.20 13.39 -5.91
CA LEU A 207 -2.28 12.01 -6.39
C LEU A 207 -1.41 11.83 -7.62
N VAL A 208 -0.60 10.79 -7.63
CA VAL A 208 0.26 10.41 -8.76
C VAL A 208 -0.26 9.12 -9.36
N THR A 209 -0.41 9.13 -10.66
CA THR A 209 -0.69 7.97 -11.50
C THR A 209 0.34 7.89 -12.62
N TRP A 210 0.50 6.72 -13.19
CA TRP A 210 1.28 6.53 -14.42
C TRP A 210 0.53 5.58 -15.34
N ILE A 211 0.80 5.72 -16.61
CA ILE A 211 0.25 4.90 -17.67
C ILE A 211 1.36 4.61 -18.67
N ASP A 212 1.33 3.45 -19.30
CA ASP A 212 2.24 3.12 -20.35
C ASP A 212 2.02 4.01 -21.59
N ALA A 213 3.11 4.36 -22.26
CA ALA A 213 3.05 5.27 -23.40
C ALA A 213 2.15 4.77 -24.54
N ILE A 214 2.08 3.44 -24.73
CA ILE A 214 1.21 2.82 -25.74
C ILE A 214 -0.25 3.01 -25.36
N ASP A 215 -0.62 2.74 -24.09
CA ASP A 215 -1.99 2.89 -23.62
C ASP A 215 -2.45 4.34 -23.63
N PHE A 216 -1.52 5.26 -23.28
CA PHE A 216 -1.76 6.69 -23.39
C PHE A 216 -2.06 7.09 -24.86
N LYS A 217 -1.24 6.69 -25.82
CA LYS A 217 -1.44 6.98 -27.25
C LYS A 217 -2.74 6.37 -27.78
N ASN A 218 -3.07 5.15 -27.39
CA ASN A 218 -4.33 4.49 -27.74
C ASN A 218 -5.52 5.27 -27.22
N HIS A 219 -5.46 5.74 -25.98
CA HIS A 219 -6.53 6.55 -25.39
C HIS A 219 -6.74 7.85 -26.16
N ILE A 220 -5.67 8.62 -26.42
CA ILE A 220 -5.74 9.90 -27.15
C ILE A 220 -6.28 9.73 -28.58
N SER A 221 -6.00 8.59 -29.21
CA SER A 221 -6.50 8.26 -30.54
C SER A 221 -7.96 7.77 -30.54
N SER A 222 -8.54 7.50 -29.37
CA SER A 222 -9.87 6.91 -29.24
C SER A 222 -10.99 7.90 -29.58
N GLU A 223 -12.16 7.33 -29.91
CA GLU A 223 -13.37 8.12 -30.12
C GLU A 223 -13.87 8.75 -28.80
N THR A 224 -13.68 8.06 -27.69
CA THR A 224 -14.02 8.55 -26.35
C THR A 224 -13.27 9.83 -26.03
N PHE A 225 -11.95 9.85 -26.23
CA PHE A 225 -11.16 11.06 -26.05
C PHE A 225 -11.61 12.19 -26.97
N ARG A 226 -11.78 11.92 -28.26
CA ARG A 226 -12.22 12.94 -29.24
C ARG A 226 -13.53 13.59 -28.86
N LYS A 227 -14.51 12.81 -28.38
CA LYS A 227 -15.85 13.29 -27.95
C LYS A 227 -15.88 13.87 -26.54
N SER A 228 -14.84 13.69 -25.74
CA SER A 228 -14.80 14.16 -24.35
C SER A 228 -14.88 15.68 -24.30
N LYS A 229 -15.62 16.17 -23.29
CA LYS A 229 -15.77 17.60 -22.98
C LYS A 229 -15.23 17.84 -21.56
N PRO A 230 -13.91 17.87 -21.36
CA PRO A 230 -13.32 18.00 -20.04
C PRO A 230 -13.52 19.40 -19.45
N LEU A 231 -13.36 19.50 -18.15
CA LEU A 231 -13.44 20.75 -17.39
C LEU A 231 -12.38 21.77 -17.83
N TYR A 232 -11.19 21.28 -18.23
CA TYR A 232 -10.05 22.08 -18.69
C TYR A 232 -9.69 21.73 -20.15
N PRO A 233 -10.39 22.29 -21.16
CA PRO A 233 -10.17 21.94 -22.57
C PRO A 233 -8.77 22.29 -23.09
N GLU A 234 -8.10 23.28 -22.50
CA GLU A 234 -6.73 23.63 -22.81
C GLU A 234 -5.75 22.50 -22.49
N LYS A 235 -5.95 21.79 -21.37
CA LYS A 235 -5.13 20.63 -20.99
C LYS A 235 -5.34 19.44 -21.93
N LYS A 236 -6.54 19.28 -22.46
CA LYS A 236 -6.80 18.26 -23.51
C LYS A 236 -5.87 18.45 -24.72
N LYS A 237 -5.67 19.70 -25.17
CA LYS A 237 -4.73 20.01 -26.26
C LYS A 237 -3.26 19.74 -25.89
N GLU A 238 -2.91 19.88 -24.63
CA GLU A 238 -1.56 19.51 -24.14
C GLU A 238 -1.35 18.00 -24.23
N LEU A 239 -2.36 17.18 -23.85
CA LEU A 239 -2.31 15.73 -23.99
C LEU A 239 -2.16 15.29 -25.45
N GLU A 240 -2.86 15.94 -26.40
CA GLU A 240 -2.71 15.70 -27.84
C GLU A 240 -1.28 15.93 -28.33
N LYS A 241 -0.65 17.02 -27.88
CA LYS A 241 0.75 17.33 -28.22
C LYS A 241 1.73 16.32 -27.61
N LEU A 242 1.43 15.83 -26.41
CA LEU A 242 2.28 14.86 -25.72
C LEU A 242 2.23 13.47 -26.39
N ALA A 243 1.13 13.13 -27.03
CA ALA A 243 0.92 11.85 -27.71
C ALA A 243 1.51 11.82 -29.13
N ALA A 244 1.74 12.97 -29.74
CA ALA A 244 2.31 13.10 -31.08
C ALA A 244 3.80 12.70 -31.11
#